data_17f979ede14c6c5f803a38580e394add
#
_entry.id   17f979ede14c6c5f803a38580e394add
#
_cell.length_a   1.000
_cell.length_b   1.000
_cell.length_c   1.000
_cell.angle_alpha   90.00
_cell.angle_beta   90.00
_cell.angle_gamma   90.00
#
_symmetry.space_group_name_H-M   'P 1'
#
loop_
_entity.id
_entity.type
_entity.pdbx_description
1 polymer ?
#
loop_
_entity_poly.entity_id
_entity_poly.type
_entity_poly.pdbx_seq_one_letter_code
_entity_poly.pdbx_strand_id
1 'polypeptide(L)'
;MNNVLPTDYQNFIAISRYARWLPEKNRRETWFDTVTRYTDYICDKAKIDTDTREEIWDAIYNLHVMPSMRALMTAGPALERDNTAGYNCSYLPIDDPRAFDEAMYILLCGTGVGFSVERQYISKLPDVPTTLLNIDDTIVVADSKEGWAKALRKLISSLYAGHVLKWDVSKVRPAGARLGVFGGRASGPAPLVDLFEFTINLFKQNTGRKLSSYDCHNLMCKVGEVVVSGGVRRSAMISLSNLSDGRMRHAKSGKWWESAPQMALANNSVAYTDKPDGETFLREWTALVESKSGERGIFNRIAAKKQAEKYGRRDSNYEFGTNPCSEIIXXXXRPF
;
A
#
# COMPACT_ATOMS: atom_id res chain seq x y z
N MET A 1 0.12 34.02 -19.24
CA MET A 1 -0.70 33.48 -18.14
C MET A 1 -0.30 34.23 -16.88
N ASN A 2 -1.23 34.93 -16.24
CA ASN A 2 -0.92 35.58 -14.98
C ASN A 2 -0.64 34.49 -13.94
N ASN A 3 0.54 34.52 -13.38
CA ASN A 3 0.90 33.64 -12.27
C ASN A 3 0.08 34.06 -11.05
N VAL A 4 -0.91 33.24 -10.72
CA VAL A 4 -1.80 33.50 -9.59
C VAL A 4 -1.11 33.15 -8.26
N LEU A 5 -0.20 32.15 -8.32
CA LEU A 5 0.53 31.74 -7.12
C LEU A 5 1.81 32.60 -6.96
N PRO A 6 2.24 32.82 -5.71
CA PRO A 6 3.31 33.78 -5.42
C PRO A 6 4.65 33.53 -6.12
N THR A 7 4.99 32.26 -6.39
CA THR A 7 6.28 31.91 -7.00
C THR A 7 6.14 30.94 -8.16
N ASP A 8 7.11 30.96 -9.07
CA ASP A 8 7.16 30.03 -10.21
C ASP A 8 7.23 28.57 -9.72
N TYR A 9 7.92 28.33 -8.60
CA TYR A 9 7.99 26.97 -8.04
C TYR A 9 6.62 26.48 -7.58
N GLN A 10 5.84 27.35 -6.90
CA GLN A 10 4.47 27.00 -6.50
C GLN A 10 3.59 26.73 -7.74
N ASN A 11 3.71 27.53 -8.77
CA ASN A 11 2.99 27.30 -10.04
C ASN A 11 3.38 25.96 -10.66
N PHE A 12 4.68 25.66 -10.71
CA PHE A 12 5.17 24.38 -11.21
C PHE A 12 4.58 23.20 -10.43
N ILE A 13 4.58 23.29 -9.09
CA ILE A 13 4.02 22.22 -8.24
C ILE A 13 2.51 22.08 -8.50
N ALA A 14 1.77 23.17 -8.54
CA ALA A 14 0.31 23.15 -8.78
C ALA A 14 0.00 22.44 -10.11
N ILE A 15 0.69 22.84 -11.18
CA ILE A 15 0.46 22.31 -12.52
C ILE A 15 0.91 20.84 -12.62
N SER A 16 2.07 20.51 -12.04
CA SER A 16 2.64 19.17 -12.20
C SER A 16 2.02 18.12 -11.27
N ARG A 17 1.47 18.54 -10.11
CA ARG A 17 1.02 17.60 -9.07
C ARG A 17 -0.50 17.59 -8.88
N TYR A 18 -1.16 18.76 -8.93
CA TYR A 18 -2.58 18.87 -8.58
C TYR A 18 -3.49 18.97 -9.80
N ALA A 19 -3.02 19.66 -10.85
CA ALA A 19 -3.83 20.01 -12.01
C ALA A 19 -4.19 18.78 -12.86
N ARG A 20 -5.47 18.64 -13.17
CA ARG A 20 -5.99 17.61 -14.07
C ARG A 20 -5.87 18.09 -15.51
N TRP A 21 -5.84 17.14 -16.45
CA TRP A 21 -5.92 17.44 -17.87
C TRP A 21 -7.39 17.68 -18.24
N LEU A 22 -7.68 18.78 -18.88
CA LEU A 22 -9.02 19.16 -19.38
C LEU A 22 -9.06 18.92 -20.90
N PRO A 23 -9.59 17.79 -21.36
CA PRO A 23 -9.57 17.48 -22.80
C PRO A 23 -10.30 18.54 -23.66
N GLU A 24 -11.42 19.05 -23.15
CA GLU A 24 -12.25 20.04 -23.85
C GLU A 24 -11.54 21.37 -24.05
N LYS A 25 -10.54 21.67 -23.19
CA LYS A 25 -9.76 22.93 -23.25
C LYS A 25 -8.34 22.67 -23.75
N ASN A 26 -7.97 21.42 -24.00
CA ASN A 26 -6.64 20.99 -24.43
C ASN A 26 -5.52 21.59 -23.56
N ARG A 27 -5.75 21.64 -22.25
CA ARG A 27 -4.77 22.15 -21.28
C ARG A 27 -4.96 21.50 -19.91
N ARG A 28 -4.01 21.70 -19.04
CA ARG A 28 -4.19 21.35 -17.63
C ARG A 28 -5.02 22.42 -16.93
N GLU A 29 -5.59 22.04 -15.78
CA GLU A 29 -6.25 22.99 -14.89
C GLU A 29 -5.30 24.12 -14.49
N THR A 30 -5.87 25.31 -14.28
CA THR A 30 -5.22 26.41 -13.56
C THR A 30 -5.38 26.16 -12.05
N TRP A 31 -4.75 27.00 -11.22
CA TRP A 31 -4.97 26.94 -9.77
C TRP A 31 -6.45 27.20 -9.44
N PHE A 32 -7.06 28.14 -10.13
CA PHE A 32 -8.51 28.43 -10.02
C PHE A 32 -9.33 27.15 -10.28
N ASP A 33 -9.09 26.49 -11.43
CA ASP A 33 -9.85 25.28 -11.80
C ASP A 33 -9.67 24.16 -10.72
N THR A 34 -8.43 24.01 -10.21
CA THR A 34 -8.11 22.98 -9.22
C THR A 34 -8.85 23.22 -7.89
N VAL A 35 -8.81 24.47 -7.41
CA VAL A 35 -9.48 24.83 -6.15
C VAL A 35 -10.99 24.68 -6.30
N THR A 36 -11.56 25.17 -7.42
CA THR A 36 -12.99 25.05 -7.69
C THR A 36 -13.44 23.58 -7.70
N ARG A 37 -12.74 22.72 -8.48
CA ARG A 37 -13.07 21.28 -8.53
C ARG A 37 -13.03 20.64 -7.13
N TYR A 38 -12.00 20.97 -6.35
CA TYR A 38 -11.85 20.42 -4.99
C TYR A 38 -12.99 20.89 -4.08
N THR A 39 -13.22 22.20 -4.05
CA THR A 39 -14.23 22.80 -3.16
C THR A 39 -15.63 22.31 -3.51
N ASP A 40 -15.98 22.36 -4.81
CA ASP A 40 -17.29 21.87 -5.25
C ASP A 40 -17.49 20.41 -4.82
N TYR A 41 -16.52 19.54 -5.11
CA TYR A 41 -16.66 18.10 -4.82
C TYR A 41 -16.81 17.84 -3.31
N ILE A 42 -15.96 18.45 -2.50
CA ILE A 42 -15.93 18.17 -1.05
C ILE A 42 -17.17 18.79 -0.38
N CYS A 43 -17.51 20.04 -0.75
CA CYS A 43 -18.66 20.73 -0.13
C CYS A 43 -20.00 20.07 -0.52
N ASP A 44 -20.12 19.60 -1.77
CA ASP A 44 -21.32 18.86 -2.19
C ASP A 44 -21.46 17.56 -1.36
N LYS A 45 -20.37 16.80 -1.20
CA LYS A 45 -20.39 15.57 -0.41
C LYS A 45 -20.70 15.82 1.07
N ALA A 46 -20.19 16.91 1.61
CA ALA A 46 -20.40 17.28 3.02
C ALA A 46 -21.68 18.10 3.23
N LYS A 47 -22.41 18.45 2.16
CA LYS A 47 -23.65 19.25 2.20
C LYS A 47 -23.41 20.61 2.87
N ILE A 48 -22.30 21.24 2.50
CA ILE A 48 -21.90 22.56 3.02
C ILE A 48 -22.73 23.64 2.32
N ASP A 49 -23.20 24.65 3.06
CA ASP A 49 -23.95 25.78 2.51
C ASP A 49 -23.05 26.66 1.64
N THR A 50 -23.69 27.52 0.86
CA THR A 50 -23.00 28.35 -0.14
C THR A 50 -21.99 29.33 0.49
N ASP A 51 -22.38 29.99 1.58
CA ASP A 51 -21.51 31.00 2.22
C ASP A 51 -20.23 30.35 2.77
N THR A 52 -20.37 29.23 3.48
CA THR A 52 -19.23 28.48 3.99
C THR A 52 -18.38 27.92 2.84
N ARG A 53 -19.01 27.50 1.74
CA ARG A 53 -18.28 27.02 0.55
C ARG A 53 -17.40 28.13 -0.02
N GLU A 54 -17.94 29.33 -0.15
CA GLU A 54 -17.17 30.48 -0.68
C GLU A 54 -15.99 30.82 0.25
N GLU A 55 -16.22 30.79 1.55
CA GLU A 55 -15.15 31.02 2.53
C GLU A 55 -14.02 29.97 2.39
N ILE A 56 -14.40 28.70 2.28
CA ILE A 56 -13.42 27.60 2.08
C ILE A 56 -12.65 27.81 0.78
N TRP A 57 -13.36 28.13 -0.31
CA TRP A 57 -12.75 28.35 -1.61
C TRP A 57 -11.71 29.50 -1.52
N ASP A 58 -12.12 30.62 -0.94
CA ASP A 58 -11.28 31.80 -0.81
C ASP A 58 -10.03 31.51 0.05
N ALA A 59 -10.21 30.79 1.16
CA ALA A 59 -9.10 30.44 2.05
C ALA A 59 -8.07 29.54 1.34
N ILE A 60 -8.54 28.60 0.51
CA ILE A 60 -7.63 27.72 -0.24
C ILE A 60 -6.97 28.49 -1.39
N TYR A 61 -7.77 29.26 -2.14
CA TYR A 61 -7.28 29.98 -3.32
C TYR A 61 -6.16 30.97 -2.94
N ASN A 62 -6.33 31.65 -1.81
CA ASN A 62 -5.37 32.62 -1.30
C ASN A 62 -4.28 32.00 -0.41
N LEU A 63 -4.23 30.66 -0.32
CA LEU A 63 -3.21 29.91 0.44
C LEU A 63 -3.24 30.17 1.96
N HIS A 64 -4.38 30.59 2.51
CA HIS A 64 -4.55 30.73 3.95
C HIS A 64 -4.61 29.34 4.62
N VAL A 65 -5.19 28.37 3.90
CA VAL A 65 -5.17 26.95 4.30
C VAL A 65 -4.81 26.11 3.08
N MET A 66 -4.28 24.92 3.32
CA MET A 66 -3.91 24.01 2.24
C MET A 66 -4.45 22.62 2.51
N PRO A 67 -5.39 22.12 1.69
CA PRO A 67 -5.84 20.74 1.81
C PRO A 67 -4.71 19.75 1.48
N SER A 68 -4.89 18.49 1.84
CA SER A 68 -3.87 17.50 1.51
C SER A 68 -3.66 17.43 -0.01
N MET A 69 -2.41 17.20 -0.42
CA MET A 69 -2.06 17.03 -1.84
C MET A 69 -2.93 15.94 -2.48
N ARG A 70 -3.16 14.85 -1.77
CA ARG A 70 -3.96 13.73 -2.26
C ARG A 70 -5.40 14.17 -2.54
N ALA A 71 -6.02 14.91 -1.61
CA ALA A 71 -7.39 15.37 -1.77
C ALA A 71 -7.50 16.35 -2.96
N LEU A 72 -6.58 17.32 -3.07
CA LEU A 72 -6.56 18.23 -4.22
C LEU A 72 -6.40 17.49 -5.55
N MET A 73 -5.56 16.44 -5.57
CA MET A 73 -5.29 15.68 -6.78
C MET A 73 -6.47 14.79 -7.19
N THR A 74 -7.18 14.21 -6.22
CA THR A 74 -8.16 13.13 -6.50
C THR A 74 -9.62 13.57 -6.45
N ALA A 75 -9.95 14.70 -5.85
CA ALA A 75 -11.34 15.19 -5.76
C ALA A 75 -12.03 15.17 -7.12
N GLY A 76 -13.29 14.73 -7.15
CA GLY A 76 -14.07 14.56 -8.38
C GLY A 76 -14.08 13.11 -8.85
N PRO A 77 -13.98 12.86 -10.16
CA PRO A 77 -14.22 11.52 -10.74
C PRO A 77 -13.39 10.38 -10.15
N ALA A 78 -12.18 10.66 -9.66
CA ALA A 78 -11.35 9.60 -9.07
C ALA A 78 -11.94 9.10 -7.75
N LEU A 79 -12.36 10.04 -6.88
CA LEU A 79 -13.00 9.68 -5.59
C LEU A 79 -14.41 9.14 -5.78
N GLU A 80 -15.15 9.61 -6.81
CA GLU A 80 -16.47 9.07 -7.14
C GLU A 80 -16.38 7.59 -7.47
N ARG A 81 -15.33 7.21 -8.21
CA ARG A 81 -15.13 5.81 -8.60
C ARG A 81 -14.66 4.97 -7.43
N ASP A 82 -13.78 5.50 -6.58
CA ASP A 82 -13.16 4.72 -5.51
C ASP A 82 -12.56 5.65 -4.44
N ASN A 83 -13.19 5.67 -3.28
CA ASN A 83 -12.74 6.49 -2.16
C ASN A 83 -11.35 6.13 -1.64
N THR A 84 -10.88 4.89 -1.88
CA THR A 84 -9.53 4.46 -1.50
C THR A 84 -8.46 5.39 -2.07
N ALA A 85 -8.72 5.97 -3.26
CA ALA A 85 -7.78 6.89 -3.92
C ALA A 85 -7.54 8.17 -3.10
N GLY A 86 -8.41 8.48 -2.14
CA GLY A 86 -8.26 9.66 -1.27
C GLY A 86 -7.33 9.46 -0.09
N TYR A 87 -6.94 8.22 0.19
CA TYR A 87 -6.11 7.91 1.36
C TYR A 87 -4.65 7.76 0.95
N ASN A 88 -3.75 8.36 1.71
CA ASN A 88 -2.31 8.20 1.51
C ASN A 88 -1.78 6.91 2.12
N CYS A 89 -2.41 6.46 3.19
CA CYS A 89 -1.85 5.41 4.06
C CYS A 89 -2.92 4.48 4.57
N SER A 90 -2.50 3.23 4.82
CA SER A 90 -3.36 2.18 5.33
C SER A 90 -2.54 1.17 6.16
N TYR A 91 -3.22 0.26 6.80
CA TYR A 91 -2.59 -0.85 7.52
C TYR A 91 -3.51 -2.06 7.46
N LEU A 92 -2.91 -3.25 7.28
CA LEU A 92 -3.64 -4.52 7.39
C LEU A 92 -2.73 -5.63 7.93
N PRO A 93 -3.22 -6.49 8.83
CA PRO A 93 -2.47 -7.69 9.23
C PRO A 93 -2.65 -8.81 8.19
N ILE A 94 -1.66 -9.71 8.13
CA ILE A 94 -1.74 -10.89 7.25
C ILE A 94 -2.40 -12.02 8.06
N ASP A 95 -3.71 -11.93 8.22
CA ASP A 95 -4.49 -12.90 9.01
C ASP A 95 -5.53 -13.65 8.19
N ASP A 96 -5.51 -13.47 6.88
CA ASP A 96 -6.43 -14.07 5.92
C ASP A 96 -5.72 -14.09 4.56
N PRO A 97 -5.86 -15.14 3.75
CA PRO A 97 -5.24 -15.16 2.41
C PRO A 97 -5.58 -13.96 1.53
N ARG A 98 -6.75 -13.33 1.75
CA ARG A 98 -7.15 -12.14 1.00
C ARG A 98 -6.28 -10.91 1.30
N ALA A 99 -5.52 -10.92 2.39
CA ALA A 99 -4.66 -9.77 2.73
C ALA A 99 -3.68 -9.42 1.61
N PHE A 100 -3.21 -10.42 0.86
CA PHE A 100 -2.25 -10.19 -0.23
C PHE A 100 -2.86 -9.42 -1.40
N ASP A 101 -4.06 -9.81 -1.84
CA ASP A 101 -4.71 -9.12 -2.96
C ASP A 101 -5.35 -7.80 -2.53
N GLU A 102 -5.80 -7.70 -1.28
CA GLU A 102 -6.28 -6.43 -0.70
C GLU A 102 -5.13 -5.41 -0.67
N ALA A 103 -3.94 -5.84 -0.21
CA ALA A 103 -2.74 -4.99 -0.22
C ALA A 103 -2.39 -4.54 -1.64
N MET A 104 -2.43 -5.48 -2.61
CA MET A 104 -2.17 -5.16 -4.02
C MET A 104 -3.14 -4.07 -4.51
N TYR A 105 -4.43 -4.24 -4.25
CA TYR A 105 -5.45 -3.27 -4.66
C TYR A 105 -5.18 -1.89 -4.05
N ILE A 106 -4.93 -1.85 -2.74
CA ILE A 106 -4.68 -0.59 -2.02
C ILE A 106 -3.44 0.11 -2.60
N LEU A 107 -2.36 -0.65 -2.81
CA LEU A 107 -1.13 -0.11 -3.40
C LEU A 107 -1.38 0.41 -4.83
N LEU A 108 -2.20 -0.31 -5.63
CA LEU A 108 -2.58 0.11 -6.99
C LEU A 108 -3.45 1.37 -6.98
N CYS A 109 -4.11 1.69 -5.86
CA CYS A 109 -4.80 2.97 -5.66
C CYS A 109 -3.82 4.09 -5.29
N GLY A 110 -2.54 3.78 -5.13
CA GLY A 110 -1.51 4.75 -4.78
C GLY A 110 -1.37 5.01 -3.28
N THR A 111 -1.95 4.13 -2.46
CA THR A 111 -1.96 4.23 -1.00
C THR A 111 -0.87 3.35 -0.41
N GLY A 112 -0.03 3.88 0.48
CA GLY A 112 1.01 3.12 1.16
C GLY A 112 0.42 2.15 2.18
N VAL A 113 1.03 0.97 2.35
CA VAL A 113 0.50 -0.10 3.18
C VAL A 113 1.49 -0.49 4.28
N GLY A 114 1.07 -0.33 5.54
CA GLY A 114 1.71 -1.04 6.64
C GLY A 114 1.07 -2.43 6.76
N PHE A 115 1.86 -3.44 7.03
CA PHE A 115 1.31 -4.78 7.23
C PHE A 115 2.00 -5.50 8.39
N SER A 116 1.34 -6.51 8.92
CA SER A 116 1.93 -7.28 10.01
C SER A 116 2.02 -8.75 9.65
N VAL A 117 3.21 -9.31 9.88
CA VAL A 117 3.47 -10.76 9.80
C VAL A 117 3.68 -11.35 11.19
N GLU A 118 3.15 -10.69 12.23
CA GLU A 118 3.24 -11.19 13.59
C GLU A 118 2.51 -12.53 13.73
N ARG A 119 3.04 -13.38 14.61
CA ARG A 119 2.55 -14.76 14.80
C ARG A 119 1.05 -14.83 15.05
N GLN A 120 0.51 -13.90 15.83
CA GLN A 120 -0.92 -13.91 16.18
C GLN A 120 -1.83 -13.68 14.96
N TYR A 121 -1.28 -13.16 13.88
CA TYR A 121 -2.00 -12.97 12.62
C TYR A 121 -1.76 -14.13 11.67
N ILE A 122 -0.50 -14.40 11.32
CA ILE A 122 -0.20 -15.41 10.30
C ILE A 122 -0.62 -16.83 10.74
N SER A 123 -0.74 -17.10 12.05
CA SER A 123 -1.23 -18.40 12.55
C SER A 123 -2.67 -18.68 12.11
N LYS A 124 -3.43 -17.65 11.72
CA LYS A 124 -4.82 -17.80 11.23
C LYS A 124 -4.87 -18.27 9.76
N LEU A 125 -3.77 -18.13 9.03
CA LEU A 125 -3.71 -18.60 7.64
C LEU A 125 -3.87 -20.13 7.61
N PRO A 126 -4.51 -20.68 6.56
CA PRO A 126 -4.58 -22.14 6.44
C PRO A 126 -3.22 -22.75 6.14
N ASP A 127 -3.10 -24.05 6.36
CA ASP A 127 -1.93 -24.80 5.92
C ASP A 127 -1.92 -24.88 4.39
N VAL A 128 -0.74 -24.82 3.79
CA VAL A 128 -0.58 -25.08 2.37
C VAL A 128 -0.81 -26.60 2.18
N PRO A 129 -1.64 -27.03 1.22
CA PRO A 129 -1.88 -28.45 1.00
C PRO A 129 -0.60 -29.23 0.76
N THR A 130 -0.60 -30.50 1.13
CA THR A 130 0.57 -31.38 0.94
C THR A 130 0.88 -31.63 -0.53
N THR A 131 -0.12 -31.47 -1.39
CA THR A 131 0.02 -31.66 -2.85
C THR A 131 -0.60 -30.51 -3.59
N LEU A 132 0.09 -30.04 -4.62
CA LEU A 132 -0.41 -29.01 -5.55
C LEU A 132 -0.50 -29.63 -6.94
N LEU A 133 -1.70 -29.71 -7.47
CA LEU A 133 -1.98 -30.35 -8.77
C LEU A 133 -2.28 -29.30 -9.85
N ASN A 134 -1.65 -29.43 -10.99
CA ASN A 134 -1.98 -28.60 -12.14
C ASN A 134 -3.38 -29.00 -12.63
N ILE A 135 -4.24 -28.02 -12.81
CA ILE A 135 -5.59 -28.24 -13.32
C ILE A 135 -5.83 -27.38 -14.59
N ASP A 136 -6.81 -27.81 -15.39
CA ASP A 136 -7.11 -27.12 -16.63
C ASP A 136 -8.16 -26.03 -16.42
N ASP A 137 -7.84 -25.07 -15.54
CA ASP A 137 -8.63 -23.85 -15.35
C ASP A 137 -7.69 -22.66 -15.52
N THR A 138 -8.22 -21.55 -16.01
CA THR A 138 -7.42 -20.40 -16.42
C THR A 138 -7.89 -19.11 -15.71
N ILE A 139 -6.93 -18.35 -15.20
CA ILE A 139 -7.15 -17.01 -14.66
C ILE A 139 -7.09 -16.05 -15.86
N VAL A 140 -8.21 -15.47 -16.27
CA VAL A 140 -8.23 -14.43 -17.31
C VAL A 140 -8.06 -13.08 -16.60
N VAL A 141 -6.97 -12.38 -16.89
CA VAL A 141 -6.63 -11.13 -16.19
C VAL A 141 -7.23 -9.93 -16.93
N ALA A 142 -8.11 -9.19 -16.26
CA ALA A 142 -8.65 -7.94 -16.82
C ALA A 142 -7.64 -6.80 -16.65
N ASP A 143 -7.61 -5.85 -17.60
CA ASP A 143 -6.68 -4.73 -17.64
C ASP A 143 -7.13 -3.58 -16.71
N SER A 144 -7.14 -3.86 -15.40
CA SER A 144 -7.53 -2.89 -14.38
C SER A 144 -6.89 -3.27 -13.03
N LYS A 145 -6.85 -2.32 -12.09
CA LYS A 145 -6.34 -2.60 -10.74
C LYS A 145 -7.17 -3.69 -10.05
N GLU A 146 -8.50 -3.64 -10.26
CA GLU A 146 -9.41 -4.66 -9.73
C GLU A 146 -9.15 -6.03 -10.39
N GLY A 147 -8.88 -6.04 -11.69
CA GLY A 147 -8.58 -7.26 -12.42
C GLY A 147 -7.30 -7.93 -11.94
N TRP A 148 -6.26 -7.16 -11.70
CA TRP A 148 -4.99 -7.67 -11.20
C TRP A 148 -5.15 -8.24 -9.77
N ALA A 149 -5.83 -7.50 -8.88
CA ALA A 149 -6.09 -7.97 -7.51
C ALA A 149 -6.94 -9.24 -7.50
N LYS A 150 -8.01 -9.28 -8.31
CA LYS A 150 -8.87 -10.47 -8.43
C LYS A 150 -8.10 -11.68 -8.98
N ALA A 151 -7.18 -11.45 -9.91
CA ALA A 151 -6.36 -12.53 -10.46
C ALA A 151 -5.45 -13.12 -9.38
N LEU A 152 -4.80 -12.27 -8.58
CA LEU A 152 -3.98 -12.73 -7.45
C LEU A 152 -4.83 -13.48 -6.41
N ARG A 153 -6.02 -12.95 -6.09
CA ARG A 153 -6.99 -13.62 -5.18
C ARG A 153 -7.30 -15.03 -5.68
N LYS A 154 -7.66 -15.15 -6.98
CA LYS A 154 -8.02 -16.47 -7.57
C LYS A 154 -6.82 -17.42 -7.50
N LEU A 155 -5.63 -16.94 -7.81
CA LEU A 155 -4.41 -17.76 -7.72
C LEU A 155 -4.18 -18.27 -6.28
N ILE A 156 -4.15 -17.37 -5.30
CA ILE A 156 -3.86 -17.75 -3.89
C ILE A 156 -4.94 -18.68 -3.34
N SER A 157 -6.22 -18.37 -3.64
CA SER A 157 -7.34 -19.21 -3.22
C SER A 157 -7.22 -20.62 -3.79
N SER A 158 -6.84 -20.71 -5.07
CA SER A 158 -6.67 -22.00 -5.75
C SER A 158 -5.48 -22.79 -5.17
N LEU A 159 -4.39 -22.10 -4.87
CA LEU A 159 -3.21 -22.75 -4.25
C LEU A 159 -3.56 -23.32 -2.88
N TYR A 160 -4.33 -22.59 -2.07
CA TYR A 160 -4.81 -23.12 -0.78
C TYR A 160 -5.83 -24.26 -0.96
N ALA A 161 -6.45 -24.36 -2.13
CA ALA A 161 -7.34 -25.50 -2.47
C ALA A 161 -6.55 -26.68 -3.06
N GLY A 162 -5.23 -26.56 -3.22
CA GLY A 162 -4.38 -27.62 -3.76
C GLY A 162 -4.22 -27.59 -5.29
N HIS A 163 -4.58 -26.49 -5.92
CA HIS A 163 -4.61 -26.41 -7.39
C HIS A 163 -3.70 -25.31 -7.92
N VAL A 164 -2.97 -25.63 -9.00
CA VAL A 164 -2.16 -24.66 -9.75
C VAL A 164 -2.89 -24.36 -11.05
N LEU A 165 -3.26 -23.09 -11.25
CA LEU A 165 -4.00 -22.61 -12.41
C LEU A 165 -3.05 -22.10 -13.50
N LYS A 166 -3.54 -22.14 -14.74
CA LYS A 166 -2.95 -21.41 -15.87
C LYS A 166 -3.40 -19.94 -15.80
N TRP A 167 -2.81 -19.08 -16.62
CA TRP A 167 -3.26 -17.68 -16.71
C TRP A 167 -3.22 -17.19 -18.15
N ASP A 168 -4.12 -16.23 -18.43
CA ASP A 168 -4.23 -15.55 -19.71
C ASP A 168 -4.14 -14.04 -19.44
N VAL A 169 -3.06 -13.43 -19.88
CA VAL A 169 -2.80 -11.99 -19.73
C VAL A 169 -2.99 -11.24 -21.06
N SER A 170 -3.58 -11.86 -22.05
CA SER A 170 -3.74 -11.28 -23.40
C SER A 170 -4.52 -9.96 -23.40
N LYS A 171 -5.40 -9.77 -22.41
CA LYS A 171 -6.20 -8.55 -22.29
C LYS A 171 -5.44 -7.39 -21.61
N VAL A 172 -4.28 -7.67 -20.98
CA VAL A 172 -3.51 -6.63 -20.29
C VAL A 172 -2.78 -5.78 -21.33
N ARG A 173 -2.90 -4.46 -21.20
CA ARG A 173 -2.25 -3.52 -22.14
C ARG A 173 -0.74 -3.74 -22.20
N PRO A 174 -0.13 -3.54 -23.36
CA PRO A 174 1.31 -3.76 -23.53
C PRO A 174 2.14 -2.72 -22.79
N ALA A 175 3.40 -3.06 -22.58
CA ALA A 175 4.39 -2.16 -22.00
C ALA A 175 4.50 -0.88 -22.83
N GLY A 176 4.60 0.28 -22.15
CA GLY A 176 4.70 1.58 -22.80
C GLY A 176 3.37 2.28 -23.04
N ALA A 177 2.23 1.60 -22.95
CA ALA A 177 0.91 2.22 -23.12
C ALA A 177 0.68 3.31 -22.05
N ARG A 178 -0.01 4.39 -22.41
CA ARG A 178 -0.27 5.51 -21.48
C ARG A 178 -1.24 5.10 -20.38
N LEU A 179 -0.95 5.55 -19.16
CA LEU A 179 -1.84 5.42 -18.01
C LEU A 179 -2.70 6.67 -17.90
N GLY A 180 -4.02 6.47 -17.85
CA GLY A 180 -4.99 7.58 -17.94
C GLY A 180 -5.17 8.40 -16.66
N VAL A 181 -5.00 7.80 -15.48
CA VAL A 181 -5.38 8.45 -14.21
C VAL A 181 -4.19 9.15 -13.55
N PHE A 182 -3.12 8.41 -13.30
CA PHE A 182 -1.95 8.96 -12.60
C PHE A 182 -0.84 9.43 -13.56
N GLY A 183 -1.03 9.20 -14.85
CA GLY A 183 0.01 9.47 -15.85
C GLY A 183 1.09 8.38 -15.82
N GLY A 184 2.04 8.47 -16.72
CA GLY A 184 3.11 7.47 -16.84
C GLY A 184 2.79 6.41 -17.88
N ARG A 185 3.57 5.33 -17.86
CA ARG A 185 3.46 4.25 -18.85
C ARG A 185 3.30 2.90 -18.16
N ALA A 186 2.53 2.03 -18.78
CA ALA A 186 2.27 0.67 -18.29
C ALA A 186 3.53 -0.21 -18.40
N SER A 187 3.66 -1.15 -17.48
CA SER A 187 4.72 -2.18 -17.50
C SER A 187 4.43 -3.31 -18.48
N GLY A 188 3.18 -3.45 -18.90
CA GLY A 188 2.72 -4.69 -19.55
C GLY A 188 2.46 -5.77 -18.50
N PRO A 189 2.16 -6.99 -18.94
CA PRO A 189 1.80 -8.09 -18.02
C PRO A 189 2.98 -8.78 -17.33
N ALA A 190 4.21 -8.60 -17.79
CA ALA A 190 5.36 -9.39 -17.32
C ALA A 190 5.56 -9.35 -15.79
N PRO A 191 5.48 -8.19 -15.10
CA PRO A 191 5.63 -8.20 -13.64
C PRO A 191 4.55 -9.01 -12.92
N LEU A 192 3.32 -9.04 -13.44
CA LEU A 192 2.24 -9.81 -12.83
C LEU A 192 2.47 -11.32 -13.03
N VAL A 193 2.95 -11.71 -14.20
CA VAL A 193 3.32 -13.12 -14.47
C VAL A 193 4.43 -13.56 -13.51
N ASP A 194 5.45 -12.71 -13.33
CA ASP A 194 6.54 -12.98 -12.40
C ASP A 194 6.02 -13.15 -10.95
N LEU A 195 5.04 -12.33 -10.54
CA LEU A 195 4.40 -12.49 -9.23
C LEU A 195 3.68 -13.85 -9.11
N PHE A 196 2.98 -14.26 -10.18
CA PHE A 196 2.26 -15.54 -10.17
C PHE A 196 3.25 -16.70 -10.02
N GLU A 197 4.33 -16.70 -10.79
CA GLU A 197 5.37 -17.73 -10.72
C GLU A 197 6.04 -17.75 -9.35
N PHE A 198 6.36 -16.58 -8.82
CA PHE A 198 6.93 -16.43 -7.47
C PHE A 198 5.98 -17.04 -6.42
N THR A 199 4.69 -16.71 -6.51
CA THR A 199 3.69 -17.18 -5.55
C THR A 199 3.56 -18.71 -5.59
N ILE A 200 3.48 -19.28 -6.79
CA ILE A 200 3.39 -20.74 -6.98
C ILE A 200 4.62 -21.42 -6.37
N ASN A 201 5.83 -20.90 -6.67
CA ASN A 201 7.07 -21.47 -6.16
C ASN A 201 7.13 -21.38 -4.63
N LEU A 202 6.68 -20.25 -4.05
CA LEU A 202 6.62 -20.08 -2.60
C LEU A 202 5.71 -21.15 -1.96
N PHE A 203 4.53 -21.38 -2.56
CA PHE A 203 3.59 -22.39 -2.06
C PHE A 203 4.17 -23.78 -2.18
N LYS A 204 4.83 -24.11 -3.31
CA LYS A 204 5.48 -25.42 -3.50
C LYS A 204 6.54 -25.70 -2.44
N GLN A 205 7.29 -24.66 -2.03
CA GLN A 205 8.32 -24.79 -0.98
C GLN A 205 7.72 -24.97 0.41
N ASN A 206 6.42 -24.67 0.58
CA ASN A 206 5.75 -24.68 1.87
C ASN A 206 4.65 -25.74 1.99
N THR A 207 4.60 -26.71 1.06
CA THR A 207 3.57 -27.78 1.11
C THR A 207 3.56 -28.48 2.47
N GLY A 208 2.36 -28.71 3.01
CA GLY A 208 2.13 -29.39 4.26
C GLY A 208 2.37 -28.54 5.51
N ARG A 209 2.59 -27.23 5.37
CA ARG A 209 2.81 -26.34 6.51
C ARG A 209 2.25 -24.94 6.23
N LYS A 210 2.17 -24.12 7.26
CA LYS A 210 1.78 -22.71 7.12
C LYS A 210 2.93 -21.89 6.52
N LEU A 211 2.58 -20.84 5.80
CA LEU A 211 3.55 -19.82 5.40
C LEU A 211 4.12 -19.17 6.67
N SER A 212 5.43 -19.04 6.73
CA SER A 212 6.11 -18.37 7.84
C SER A 212 5.98 -16.85 7.73
N SER A 213 6.38 -16.13 8.78
CA SER A 213 6.45 -14.65 8.75
C SER A 213 7.32 -14.16 7.59
N TYR A 214 8.43 -14.85 7.35
CA TYR A 214 9.36 -14.52 6.27
C TYR A 214 8.72 -14.77 4.90
N ASP A 215 7.98 -15.87 4.73
CA ASP A 215 7.28 -16.17 3.48
C ASP A 215 6.20 -15.13 3.18
N CYS A 216 5.40 -14.79 4.19
CA CYS A 216 4.36 -13.75 4.06
C CYS A 216 4.97 -12.39 3.73
N HIS A 217 6.07 -12.04 4.41
CA HIS A 217 6.81 -10.80 4.15
C HIS A 217 7.31 -10.76 2.71
N ASN A 218 7.92 -11.85 2.24
CA ASN A 218 8.45 -11.95 0.88
C ASN A 218 7.35 -11.78 -0.17
N LEU A 219 6.22 -12.44 0.04
CA LEU A 219 5.09 -12.34 -0.90
C LEU A 219 4.55 -10.90 -0.93
N MET A 220 4.42 -10.25 0.24
CA MET A 220 3.99 -8.84 0.29
C MET A 220 4.98 -7.93 -0.45
N CYS A 221 6.28 -8.15 -0.26
CA CYS A 221 7.30 -7.36 -0.97
C CYS A 221 7.21 -7.58 -2.48
N LYS A 222 6.95 -8.82 -2.92
CA LYS A 222 6.78 -9.13 -4.34
C LYS A 222 5.53 -8.44 -4.91
N VAL A 223 4.45 -8.37 -4.15
CA VAL A 223 3.26 -7.59 -4.52
C VAL A 223 3.63 -6.12 -4.71
N GLY A 224 4.41 -5.54 -3.79
CA GLY A 224 4.88 -4.16 -3.90
C GLY A 224 5.73 -3.92 -5.15
N GLU A 225 6.60 -4.85 -5.48
CA GLU A 225 7.45 -4.78 -6.67
C GLU A 225 6.62 -4.67 -7.96
N VAL A 226 5.58 -5.49 -8.05
CA VAL A 226 4.68 -5.48 -9.21
C VAL A 226 3.97 -4.13 -9.35
N VAL A 227 3.53 -3.55 -8.23
CA VAL A 227 2.84 -2.26 -8.24
C VAL A 227 3.77 -1.14 -8.72
N VAL A 228 5.02 -1.14 -8.25
CA VAL A 228 6.02 -0.15 -8.69
C VAL A 228 6.30 -0.31 -10.18
N SER A 229 6.53 -1.53 -10.63
CA SER A 229 6.77 -1.84 -12.04
C SER A 229 5.54 -1.48 -12.89
N GLY A 230 4.33 -1.62 -12.35
CA GLY A 230 3.07 -1.31 -13.03
C GLY A 230 2.86 0.16 -13.34
N GLY A 231 3.81 1.01 -12.98
CA GLY A 231 3.76 2.44 -13.29
C GLY A 231 2.98 3.27 -12.28
N VAL A 232 2.48 2.66 -11.23
CA VAL A 232 1.90 3.38 -10.10
C VAL A 232 3.06 3.91 -9.26
N ARG A 233 2.96 5.14 -8.82
CA ARG A 233 4.02 5.77 -8.03
C ARG A 233 4.34 4.96 -6.79
N ARG A 234 5.63 4.89 -6.48
CA ARG A 234 6.25 4.37 -5.25
C ARG A 234 5.33 3.54 -4.35
N SER A 235 5.45 2.26 -4.40
CA SER A 235 4.91 1.37 -3.38
C SER A 235 5.72 1.62 -2.09
N ALA A 236 5.08 2.18 -1.08
CA ALA A 236 5.70 2.35 0.23
C ALA A 236 5.05 1.36 1.19
N MET A 237 5.88 0.55 1.86
CA MET A 237 5.38 -0.44 2.80
C MET A 237 6.22 -0.47 4.08
N ILE A 238 5.62 -0.95 5.17
CA ILE A 238 6.32 -1.31 6.39
C ILE A 238 5.78 -2.65 6.88
N SER A 239 6.71 -3.52 7.30
CA SER A 239 6.40 -4.85 7.83
C SER A 239 6.61 -4.85 9.33
N LEU A 240 5.58 -5.24 10.09
CA LEU A 240 5.69 -5.41 11.53
C LEU A 240 5.84 -6.89 11.86
N SER A 241 6.74 -7.21 12.78
CA SER A 241 7.00 -8.58 13.21
C SER A 241 7.21 -8.64 14.72
N ASN A 242 7.08 -9.85 15.30
CA ASN A 242 7.29 -10.05 16.74
C ASN A 242 8.77 -9.85 17.11
N LEU A 243 9.00 -9.38 18.33
CA LEU A 243 10.34 -9.23 18.89
C LEU A 243 11.10 -10.56 18.89
N SER A 244 10.41 -11.67 19.15
CA SER A 244 10.99 -13.02 19.17
C SER A 244 11.29 -13.61 17.78
N ASP A 245 10.95 -12.89 16.70
CA ASP A 245 11.10 -13.43 15.34
C ASP A 245 12.52 -13.23 14.80
N GLY A 246 13.35 -14.26 14.98
CA GLY A 246 14.75 -14.26 14.53
C GLY A 246 14.90 -14.18 13.01
N ARG A 247 13.97 -14.77 12.25
CA ARG A 247 14.03 -14.70 10.78
C ARG A 247 13.84 -13.27 10.31
N MET A 248 12.84 -12.60 10.86
CA MET A 248 12.58 -11.20 10.50
C MET A 248 13.68 -10.26 11.03
N ARG A 249 14.31 -10.59 12.17
CA ARG A 249 15.45 -9.82 12.69
C ARG A 249 16.59 -9.77 11.68
N HIS A 250 16.83 -10.89 11.00
CA HIS A 250 17.95 -11.04 10.07
C HIS A 250 17.54 -11.00 8.59
N ALA A 251 16.29 -10.63 8.30
CA ALA A 251 15.77 -10.66 6.92
C ALA A 251 16.62 -9.84 5.94
N LYS A 252 17.19 -8.72 6.43
CA LYS A 252 18.05 -7.86 5.61
C LYS A 252 19.48 -7.84 6.17
N SER A 253 20.00 -9.01 6.51
CA SER A 253 21.41 -9.17 6.88
C SER A 253 22.21 -9.69 5.69
N GLY A 254 23.50 -9.36 5.66
CA GLY A 254 24.39 -9.78 4.57
C GLY A 254 23.98 -9.17 3.23
N LYS A 255 24.16 -9.92 2.17
CA LYS A 255 23.87 -9.48 0.79
C LYS A 255 22.44 -9.83 0.37
N TRP A 256 21.45 -9.49 1.20
CA TRP A 256 20.03 -9.84 0.97
C TRP A 256 19.54 -9.36 -0.41
N TRP A 257 20.10 -8.27 -0.93
CA TRP A 257 19.69 -7.70 -2.23
C TRP A 257 20.03 -8.61 -3.41
N GLU A 258 20.95 -9.56 -3.23
CA GLU A 258 21.30 -10.55 -4.29
C GLU A 258 20.28 -11.70 -4.31
N SER A 259 19.78 -12.11 -3.13
CA SER A 259 18.88 -13.27 -2.99
C SER A 259 17.41 -12.92 -2.94
N ALA A 260 17.07 -11.72 -2.44
CA ALA A 260 15.67 -11.31 -2.23
C ALA A 260 15.51 -9.80 -2.45
N PRO A 261 15.82 -9.30 -3.68
CA PRO A 261 15.81 -7.85 -3.95
C PRO A 261 14.44 -7.20 -3.71
N GLN A 262 13.33 -7.93 -3.83
CA GLN A 262 11.99 -7.40 -3.56
C GLN A 262 11.85 -6.89 -2.13
N MET A 263 12.67 -7.36 -1.18
CA MET A 263 12.61 -6.86 0.21
C MET A 263 12.93 -5.37 0.34
N ALA A 264 13.53 -4.76 -0.68
CA ALA A 264 13.74 -3.31 -0.72
C ALA A 264 12.41 -2.53 -0.68
N LEU A 265 11.29 -3.18 -0.98
CA LEU A 265 9.98 -2.54 -1.07
C LEU A 265 9.31 -2.29 0.29
N ALA A 266 9.84 -2.86 1.39
CA ALA A 266 9.25 -2.66 2.71
C ALA A 266 10.33 -2.36 3.76
N ASN A 267 10.09 -1.35 4.60
CA ASN A 267 10.85 -1.18 5.84
C ASN A 267 10.45 -2.28 6.82
N ASN A 268 11.37 -2.74 7.63
CA ASN A 268 11.08 -3.78 8.63
C ASN A 268 11.15 -3.18 10.04
N SER A 269 10.14 -3.46 10.87
CA SER A 269 10.09 -2.99 12.25
C SER A 269 9.56 -4.06 13.19
N VAL A 270 9.97 -3.95 14.45
CA VAL A 270 9.44 -4.77 15.54
C VAL A 270 8.23 -4.06 16.15
N ALA A 271 7.15 -4.77 16.38
CA ALA A 271 6.02 -4.26 17.15
C ALA A 271 6.29 -4.59 18.64
N TYR A 272 6.63 -3.57 19.40
CA TYR A 272 6.88 -3.71 20.85
C TYR A 272 5.53 -3.66 21.58
N THR A 273 5.14 -4.79 22.14
CA THR A 273 3.91 -4.94 22.93
C THR A 273 4.16 -4.81 24.43
N ASP A 274 5.43 -4.86 24.82
CA ASP A 274 5.89 -4.70 26.21
C ASP A 274 7.25 -4.01 26.19
N LYS A 275 7.67 -3.49 27.34
CA LYS A 275 9.03 -2.99 27.50
C LYS A 275 9.96 -4.22 27.54
N PRO A 276 10.88 -4.36 26.62
CA PRO A 276 11.80 -5.50 26.65
C PRO A 276 12.78 -5.41 27.81
N ASP A 277 13.29 -6.54 28.26
CA ASP A 277 14.43 -6.57 29.17
C ASP A 277 15.69 -6.10 28.41
N GLY A 278 16.75 -5.81 29.19
CA GLY A 278 18.01 -5.27 28.64
C GLY A 278 18.68 -6.20 27.64
N GLU A 279 18.68 -7.51 27.90
CA GLU A 279 19.31 -8.50 27.01
C GLU A 279 18.59 -8.54 25.66
N THR A 280 17.27 -8.64 25.70
CA THR A 280 16.43 -8.70 24.49
C THR A 280 16.61 -7.42 23.66
N PHE A 281 16.59 -6.27 24.30
CA PHE A 281 16.78 -4.99 23.61
C PHE A 281 18.18 -4.91 22.99
N LEU A 282 19.21 -5.29 23.73
CA LEU A 282 20.59 -5.25 23.23
C LEU A 282 20.78 -6.17 22.03
N ARG A 283 20.13 -7.34 22.03
CA ARG A 283 20.16 -8.29 20.90
C ARG A 283 19.59 -7.65 19.64
N GLU A 284 18.47 -6.94 19.76
CA GLU A 284 17.87 -6.21 18.62
C GLU A 284 18.79 -5.08 18.14
N TRP A 285 19.33 -4.33 19.09
CA TRP A 285 20.24 -3.22 18.79
C TRP A 285 21.49 -3.70 18.05
N THR A 286 22.08 -4.81 18.53
CA THR A 286 23.25 -5.40 17.88
C THR A 286 22.94 -5.82 16.45
N ALA A 287 21.82 -6.52 16.25
CA ALA A 287 21.41 -6.95 14.91
C ALA A 287 21.21 -5.76 13.97
N LEU A 288 20.62 -4.67 14.46
CA LEU A 288 20.42 -3.45 13.68
C LEU A 288 21.76 -2.85 13.26
N VAL A 289 22.71 -2.75 14.19
CA VAL A 289 24.04 -2.22 13.92
C VAL A 289 24.79 -3.10 12.90
N GLU A 290 24.76 -4.41 13.11
CA GLU A 290 25.46 -5.38 12.25
C GLU A 290 24.89 -5.43 10.84
N SER A 291 23.58 -5.29 10.68
CA SER A 291 22.93 -5.33 9.36
C SER A 291 23.35 -4.17 8.46
N LYS A 292 23.73 -3.03 9.08
CA LYS A 292 24.07 -1.77 8.37
C LYS A 292 22.93 -1.26 7.48
N SER A 293 21.73 -1.81 7.63
CA SER A 293 20.54 -1.44 6.84
C SER A 293 19.63 -0.44 7.58
N GLY A 294 19.88 -0.22 8.89
CA GLY A 294 19.02 0.61 9.72
C GLY A 294 17.73 -0.11 10.15
N GLU A 295 17.69 -1.41 9.98
CA GLU A 295 16.50 -2.22 10.28
C GLU A 295 16.88 -3.41 11.18
N ARG A 296 15.96 -3.90 12.02
CA ARG A 296 14.54 -3.47 12.03
C ARG A 296 14.34 -2.31 13.00
N GLY A 297 13.41 -1.42 12.63
CA GLY A 297 13.04 -0.27 13.43
C GLY A 297 12.11 -0.64 14.59
N ILE A 298 11.66 0.38 15.32
CA ILE A 298 10.84 0.21 16.54
C ILE A 298 9.45 0.81 16.30
N PHE A 299 8.41 -0.03 16.41
CA PHE A 299 7.03 0.45 16.50
C PHE A 299 6.52 0.15 17.91
N ASN A 300 6.31 1.20 18.71
CA ASN A 300 5.89 1.04 20.11
C ASN A 300 4.36 1.02 20.20
N ARG A 301 3.77 -0.17 20.19
CA ARG A 301 2.31 -0.34 20.24
C ARG A 301 1.74 0.13 21.58
N ILE A 302 2.50 0.00 22.68
CA ILE A 302 2.05 0.48 24.00
C ILE A 302 1.84 2.00 23.95
N ALA A 303 2.81 2.72 23.39
CA ALA A 303 2.71 4.17 23.25
C ALA A 303 1.54 4.57 22.36
N ALA A 304 1.30 3.82 21.29
CA ALA A 304 0.16 4.05 20.41
C ALA A 304 -1.17 3.91 21.16
N LYS A 305 -1.31 2.84 21.98
CA LYS A 305 -2.51 2.63 22.80
C LYS A 305 -2.70 3.75 23.82
N LYS A 306 -1.63 4.14 24.52
CA LYS A 306 -1.67 5.23 25.51
C LYS A 306 -2.09 6.56 24.87
N GLN A 307 -1.61 6.85 23.66
CA GLN A 307 -2.03 8.08 22.96
C GLN A 307 -3.49 8.03 22.53
N ALA A 308 -3.98 6.88 22.08
CA ALA A 308 -5.39 6.70 21.74
C ALA A 308 -6.27 6.94 22.97
N GLU A 309 -5.89 6.33 24.11
CA GLU A 309 -6.60 6.47 25.38
C GLU A 309 -6.61 7.92 25.87
N LYS A 310 -5.44 8.56 25.86
CA LYS A 310 -5.24 9.92 26.37
C LYS A 310 -6.20 10.94 25.74
N TYR A 311 -6.42 10.81 24.43
CA TYR A 311 -7.23 11.77 23.69
C TYR A 311 -8.66 11.28 23.41
N GLY A 312 -8.97 10.02 23.73
CA GLY A 312 -10.29 9.45 23.58
C GLY A 312 -10.85 9.45 22.16
N ARG A 313 -9.99 9.63 21.15
CA ARG A 313 -10.42 9.73 19.75
C ARG A 313 -10.56 8.37 19.07
N ARG A 314 -9.97 7.34 19.68
CA ARG A 314 -9.99 5.96 19.17
C ARG A 314 -10.05 4.99 20.34
N ASP A 315 -10.63 3.83 20.10
CA ASP A 315 -10.64 2.76 21.10
C ASP A 315 -9.21 2.25 21.29
N SER A 316 -8.68 2.39 22.52
CA SER A 316 -7.30 1.98 22.85
C SER A 316 -7.13 0.46 22.91
N ASN A 317 -8.21 -0.31 22.88
CA ASN A 317 -8.15 -1.78 22.88
C ASN A 317 -7.71 -2.37 21.55
N TYR A 318 -7.76 -1.58 20.46
CA TYR A 318 -7.31 -2.06 19.15
C TYR A 318 -5.82 -2.41 19.14
N GLU A 319 -5.50 -3.48 18.42
CA GLU A 319 -4.11 -3.84 18.13
C GLU A 319 -3.62 -2.99 16.95
N PHE A 320 -3.20 -1.77 17.25
CA PHE A 320 -2.77 -0.82 16.24
C PHE A 320 -1.55 -1.32 15.47
N GLY A 321 -1.56 -1.08 14.16
CA GLY A 321 -0.38 -1.09 13.34
C GLY A 321 -0.06 0.34 12.91
N THR A 322 0.77 0.49 11.90
CA THR A 322 1.21 1.80 11.43
C THR A 322 1.27 1.85 9.90
N ASN A 323 1.25 3.05 9.35
CA ASN A 323 1.48 3.31 7.93
C ASN A 323 2.99 3.22 7.61
N PRO A 324 3.38 3.21 6.34
CA PRO A 324 4.79 3.01 5.95
C PRO A 324 5.82 3.91 6.62
N CYS A 325 5.46 5.15 6.91
CA CYS A 325 6.39 6.13 7.52
C CYS A 325 6.28 6.18 9.05
N SER A 326 5.36 5.42 9.62
CA SER A 326 5.17 5.22 11.07
C SER A 326 4.66 6.45 11.84
N GLU A 327 4.12 7.43 11.14
CA GLU A 327 3.58 8.66 11.77
C GLU A 327 2.08 8.57 12.09
N ILE A 328 1.36 7.53 11.56
CA ILE A 328 -0.10 7.37 11.77
C ILE A 328 -0.35 5.94 12.25
N ILE A 329 -1.09 5.84 13.35
CA ILE A 329 -1.54 4.52 13.79
C ILE A 329 -2.87 4.17 13.11
N UNK A 330 -3.06 2.96 12.64
CA UNK A 330 -4.14 2.55 11.85
C UNK A 330 -4.74 1.36 12.48
N UNK A 331 -5.85 1.13 12.29
CA UNK A 331 -6.60 0.04 12.63
C UNK A 331 -6.84 -0.74 11.39
N UNK A 332 -7.07 -1.78 11.48
CA UNK A 332 -7.24 -2.60 10.45
C UNK A 332 -8.47 -2.27 9.76
N UNK A 333 -8.40 -1.92 8.91
CA UNK A 333 -9.41 -1.57 8.12
C UNK A 333 -9.24 -2.36 6.92
N ARG A 334 -10.01 -3.24 6.75
CA ARG A 334 -10.14 -3.91 5.46
C ARG A 334 -11.14 -3.16 4.59
N PRO A 335 -10.80 -2.90 3.37
CA PRO A 335 -11.70 -2.10 2.50
C PRO A 335 -12.91 -2.89 1.98
N PHE A 336 -12.93 -4.24 2.16
CA PHE A 336 -13.98 -5.10 1.59
C PHE A 336 -14.48 -6.14 2.59
#